data_fed33e6eea6bcdcf37f475a8bef605c9
#
_entry.id   fed33e6eea6bcdcf37f475a8bef605c9
#
_cell.length_a   1.000
_cell.length_b   1.000
_cell.length_c   1.000
_cell.angle_alpha   90.00
_cell.angle_beta   90.00
_cell.angle_gamma   90.00
#
_symmetry.space_group_name_H-M   'P 1'
#
loop_
_entity.id
_entity.type
_entity.pdbx_description
1 polymer ?
#
loop_
_entity_poly.entity_id
_entity_poly.type
_entity_poly.pdbx_seq_one_letter_code
_entity_poly.pdbx_strand_id
1 'polypeptide(L)'
;MPHCCVVMAHGFSLTRHDGLAAYAERLAEAGAAVLVFDHRCLGDSGGAPRQRFRKRAQRADWRAAVAFARGLACVDPRRIVLWGFSFGGGHAVETALADGQIAATIALCPMVDGLARVLSTPPRESAWLIPRALADQVGRHTLVPVTGRPGSHGAMTLPGEADGFHAIVPQGSPWRNEISPAIFLTVALHRPVARARGLRAPLWVALGEQDVSVSNSAIERLASRAPHSELHRYPYDHFGAFLDDAPQRVAGDQIDFLRRSALLAS
;
A
#
# COMPACT_ATOMS: atom_id res chain seq x y z
N MET A 1 2.10 28.52 -9.33
CA MET A 1 3.27 27.99 -8.58
C MET A 1 3.25 26.47 -8.73
N PRO A 2 4.39 25.78 -8.72
CA PRO A 2 4.41 24.32 -8.76
C PRO A 2 3.70 23.72 -7.55
N HIS A 3 2.98 22.62 -7.78
CA HIS A 3 2.14 21.96 -6.77
C HIS A 3 2.96 20.98 -5.93
N CYS A 4 2.48 20.66 -4.72
CA CYS A 4 2.79 19.43 -4.04
C CYS A 4 2.29 18.24 -4.89
N CYS A 5 3.03 17.15 -4.98
CA CYS A 5 2.59 15.97 -5.71
C CYS A 5 2.47 14.77 -4.77
N VAL A 6 1.27 14.19 -4.74
CA VAL A 6 0.99 12.93 -4.02
C VAL A 6 1.15 11.78 -4.99
N VAL A 7 2.15 10.93 -4.76
CA VAL A 7 2.39 9.69 -5.53
C VAL A 7 1.71 8.54 -4.80
N MET A 8 0.75 7.89 -5.46
CA MET A 8 -0.14 6.91 -4.85
C MET A 8 -0.02 5.53 -5.48
N ALA A 9 -0.01 4.49 -4.66
CA ALA A 9 -0.14 3.11 -5.12
C ALA A 9 -0.92 2.25 -4.12
N HIS A 10 -1.55 1.23 -4.68
CA HIS A 10 -2.39 0.29 -3.94
C HIS A 10 -1.60 -0.79 -3.19
N GLY A 11 -2.34 -1.58 -2.40
CA GLY A 11 -1.85 -2.72 -1.64
C GLY A 11 -1.61 -3.97 -2.50
N PHE A 12 -1.67 -5.12 -1.81
CA PHE A 12 -1.37 -6.42 -2.42
C PHE A 12 -2.33 -6.74 -3.57
N SER A 13 -1.79 -6.95 -4.75
CA SER A 13 -2.47 -7.30 -6.01
C SER A 13 -3.50 -6.32 -6.58
N LEU A 14 -3.95 -5.36 -5.82
CA LEU A 14 -4.94 -4.36 -6.24
C LEU A 14 -4.35 -3.38 -7.26
N THR A 15 -5.23 -2.71 -7.99
CA THR A 15 -4.90 -1.77 -9.05
C THR A 15 -5.36 -0.35 -8.71
N ARG A 16 -4.94 0.63 -9.47
CA ARG A 16 -5.36 2.03 -9.29
C ARG A 16 -6.87 2.26 -9.43
N HIS A 17 -7.58 1.32 -10.03
CA HIS A 17 -9.03 1.38 -10.23
C HIS A 17 -9.83 0.94 -8.98
N ASP A 18 -9.16 0.32 -8.00
CA ASP A 18 -9.82 -0.34 -6.89
C ASP A 18 -9.91 0.58 -5.67
N GLY A 19 -10.77 1.61 -5.72
CA GLY A 19 -11.07 2.52 -4.60
C GLY A 19 -10.15 3.72 -4.42
N LEU A 20 -9.00 3.83 -5.13
CA LEU A 20 -8.08 4.96 -4.96
C LEU A 20 -8.63 6.30 -5.48
N ALA A 21 -9.56 6.28 -6.44
CA ALA A 21 -10.09 7.49 -7.06
C ALA A 21 -10.68 8.47 -6.02
N ALA A 22 -11.44 7.96 -5.05
CA ALA A 22 -12.06 8.78 -4.01
C ALA A 22 -11.04 9.59 -3.18
N TYR A 23 -9.87 9.00 -2.90
CA TYR A 23 -8.78 9.70 -2.22
C TYR A 23 -8.04 10.65 -3.15
N ALA A 24 -7.75 10.21 -4.39
CA ALA A 24 -7.02 10.99 -5.37
C ALA A 24 -7.76 12.28 -5.75
N GLU A 25 -9.07 12.21 -5.97
CA GLU A 25 -9.93 13.35 -6.28
C GLU A 25 -9.95 14.35 -5.13
N ARG A 26 -10.14 13.91 -3.89
CA ARG A 26 -10.15 14.79 -2.71
C ARG A 26 -8.80 15.49 -2.50
N LEU A 27 -7.69 14.80 -2.70
CA LEU A 27 -6.36 15.40 -2.62
C LEU A 27 -6.13 16.42 -3.76
N ALA A 28 -6.63 16.13 -4.96
CA ALA A 28 -6.56 17.03 -6.09
C ALA A 28 -7.43 18.29 -5.88
N GLU A 29 -8.64 18.14 -5.37
CA GLU A 29 -9.54 19.25 -4.98
C GLU A 29 -8.89 20.15 -3.92
N ALA A 30 -8.09 19.57 -3.01
CA ALA A 30 -7.32 20.32 -2.02
C ALA A 30 -6.05 21.00 -2.57
N GLY A 31 -5.79 20.89 -3.88
CA GLY A 31 -4.71 21.60 -4.59
C GLY A 31 -3.41 20.80 -4.79
N ALA A 32 -3.40 19.48 -4.52
CA ALA A 32 -2.28 18.63 -4.87
C ALA A 32 -2.31 18.24 -6.35
N ALA A 33 -1.14 18.08 -6.97
CA ALA A 33 -1.01 17.19 -8.11
C ALA A 33 -1.06 15.74 -7.60
N VAL A 34 -1.75 14.83 -8.30
CA VAL A 34 -1.86 13.44 -7.85
C VAL A 34 -1.43 12.51 -8.98
N LEU A 35 -0.48 11.63 -8.68
CA LEU A 35 0.01 10.57 -9.58
C LEU A 35 -0.36 9.21 -9.01
N VAL A 36 -1.34 8.54 -9.59
CA VAL A 36 -1.74 7.18 -9.22
C VAL A 36 -1.18 6.21 -10.25
N PHE A 37 -0.50 5.15 -9.79
CA PHE A 37 0.12 4.19 -10.70
C PHE A 37 -0.18 2.73 -10.31
N ASP A 38 -0.19 1.87 -11.33
CA ASP A 38 -0.15 0.42 -11.17
C ASP A 38 1.29 -0.08 -11.18
N HIS A 39 1.57 -1.04 -10.31
CA HIS A 39 2.83 -1.76 -10.39
C HIS A 39 2.94 -2.55 -11.71
N ARG A 40 4.17 -2.70 -12.22
CA ARG A 40 4.41 -3.52 -13.41
C ARG A 40 3.77 -4.90 -13.28
N CYS A 41 3.29 -5.44 -14.38
CA CYS A 41 2.59 -6.72 -14.48
C CYS A 41 1.18 -6.75 -13.84
N LEU A 42 0.70 -5.64 -13.26
CA LEU A 42 -0.66 -5.51 -12.70
C LEU A 42 -1.45 -4.43 -13.44
N GLY A 43 -2.76 -4.46 -13.31
CA GLY A 43 -3.67 -3.44 -13.85
C GLY A 43 -3.37 -3.08 -15.31
N ASP A 44 -3.31 -1.78 -15.58
CA ASP A 44 -3.01 -1.24 -16.90
C ASP A 44 -1.50 -1.08 -17.18
N SER A 45 -0.65 -1.30 -16.16
CA SER A 45 0.80 -1.24 -16.36
C SER A 45 1.30 -2.41 -17.18
N GLY A 46 2.28 -2.14 -18.04
CA GLY A 46 2.96 -3.15 -18.85
C GLY A 46 3.72 -4.18 -18.03
N GLY A 47 4.33 -5.13 -18.72
CA GLY A 47 5.18 -6.16 -18.15
C GLY A 47 4.63 -7.57 -18.28
N ALA A 48 5.54 -8.53 -18.43
CA ALA A 48 5.25 -9.95 -18.56
C ALA A 48 6.21 -10.78 -17.68
N PRO A 49 5.76 -11.96 -17.23
CA PRO A 49 4.39 -12.46 -17.30
C PRO A 49 3.43 -11.63 -16.43
N ARG A 50 2.14 -11.58 -16.79
CA ARG A 50 1.12 -10.87 -16.01
C ARG A 50 0.97 -11.48 -14.62
N GLN A 51 0.47 -10.68 -13.66
CA GLN A 51 0.30 -11.02 -12.24
C GLN A 51 1.60 -11.37 -11.51
N ARG A 52 2.74 -11.02 -12.08
CA ARG A 52 4.04 -11.21 -11.44
C ARG A 52 4.24 -10.18 -10.33
N PHE A 53 4.36 -10.67 -9.11
CA PHE A 53 4.47 -9.83 -7.93
C PHE A 53 5.83 -10.05 -7.24
N ARG A 54 6.68 -9.06 -7.28
CA ARG A 54 8.05 -9.13 -6.73
C ARG A 54 8.37 -7.84 -5.97
N LYS A 55 8.67 -7.95 -4.69
CA LYS A 55 9.02 -6.81 -3.82
C LYS A 55 10.07 -5.88 -4.43
N ARG A 56 11.15 -6.46 -4.98
CA ARG A 56 12.24 -5.67 -5.59
C ARG A 56 11.75 -4.86 -6.81
N ALA A 57 10.89 -5.45 -7.61
CA ALA A 57 10.32 -4.77 -8.79
C ALA A 57 9.40 -3.62 -8.36
N GLN A 58 8.52 -3.85 -7.40
CA GLN A 58 7.62 -2.81 -6.88
C GLN A 58 8.37 -1.63 -6.26
N ARG A 59 9.46 -1.89 -5.53
CA ARG A 59 10.35 -0.81 -5.05
C ARG A 59 10.99 -0.02 -6.18
N ALA A 60 11.29 -0.66 -7.31
CA ALA A 60 11.78 0.05 -8.50
C ALA A 60 10.67 0.88 -9.14
N ASP A 61 9.43 0.39 -9.15
CA ASP A 61 8.26 1.12 -9.66
C ASP A 61 7.99 2.38 -8.82
N TRP A 62 8.03 2.28 -7.50
CA TRP A 62 7.91 3.43 -6.61
C TRP A 62 8.98 4.50 -6.91
N ARG A 63 10.24 4.09 -7.06
CA ARG A 63 11.33 5.03 -7.41
C ARG A 63 11.12 5.69 -8.77
N ALA A 64 10.65 4.91 -9.76
CA ALA A 64 10.35 5.43 -11.08
C ALA A 64 9.19 6.43 -11.05
N ALA A 65 8.12 6.14 -10.31
CA ALA A 65 6.99 7.04 -10.13
C ALA A 65 7.39 8.35 -9.45
N VAL A 66 8.22 8.29 -8.40
CA VAL A 66 8.77 9.47 -7.73
C VAL A 66 9.66 10.28 -8.67
N ALA A 67 10.54 9.63 -9.43
CA ALA A 67 11.41 10.32 -10.41
C ALA A 67 10.58 10.98 -11.52
N PHE A 68 9.55 10.31 -12.01
CA PHE A 68 8.62 10.86 -12.99
C PHE A 68 7.89 12.09 -12.43
N ALA A 69 7.33 12.00 -11.21
CA ALA A 69 6.64 13.12 -10.56
C ALA A 69 7.55 14.35 -10.41
N ARG A 70 8.80 14.14 -10.01
CA ARG A 70 9.79 15.22 -9.88
C ARG A 70 10.14 15.90 -11.20
N GLY A 71 9.96 15.20 -12.34
CA GLY A 71 10.21 15.74 -13.67
C GLY A 71 9.04 16.55 -14.27
N LEU A 72 7.87 16.55 -13.63
CA LEU A 72 6.71 17.28 -14.15
C LEU A 72 6.83 18.78 -13.90
N ALA A 73 6.59 19.59 -14.93
CA ALA A 73 6.72 21.04 -14.84
C ALA A 73 5.75 21.70 -13.85
N CYS A 74 4.60 21.04 -13.57
CA CYS A 74 3.62 21.52 -12.60
C CYS A 74 3.93 21.11 -11.15
N VAL A 75 5.01 20.35 -10.88
CA VAL A 75 5.34 19.80 -9.56
C VAL A 75 6.58 20.47 -8.98
N ASP A 76 6.54 20.85 -7.69
CA ASP A 76 7.77 21.17 -6.95
C ASP A 76 8.47 19.85 -6.56
N PRO A 77 9.67 19.56 -7.08
CA PRO A 77 10.35 18.30 -6.82
C PRO A 77 10.72 18.06 -5.34
N ARG A 78 10.69 19.11 -4.52
CA ARG A 78 10.92 19.03 -3.07
C ARG A 78 9.65 18.75 -2.27
N ARG A 79 8.47 18.78 -2.92
CA ARG A 79 7.16 18.62 -2.28
C ARG A 79 6.48 17.33 -2.75
N ILE A 80 7.23 16.21 -2.73
CA ILE A 80 6.72 14.87 -3.06
C ILE A 80 6.20 14.21 -1.79
N VAL A 81 4.94 13.82 -1.81
CA VAL A 81 4.28 13.03 -0.78
C VAL A 81 4.08 11.60 -1.29
N LEU A 82 4.32 10.61 -0.45
CA LEU A 82 3.99 9.22 -0.77
C LEU A 82 2.70 8.83 -0.08
N TRP A 83 1.80 8.20 -0.81
CA TRP A 83 0.56 7.67 -0.29
C TRP A 83 0.45 6.18 -0.61
N GLY A 84 0.19 5.35 0.38
CA GLY A 84 0.02 3.92 0.14
C GLY A 84 -0.95 3.26 1.09
N PHE A 85 -1.69 2.28 0.56
CA PHE A 85 -2.58 1.41 1.33
C PHE A 85 -1.93 0.03 1.52
N SER A 86 -2.07 -0.57 2.70
CA SER A 86 -1.68 -1.95 2.97
C SER A 86 -0.21 -2.22 2.60
N PHE A 87 0.07 -3.16 1.69
CA PHE A 87 1.42 -3.43 1.19
C PHE A 87 2.04 -2.20 0.51
N GLY A 88 1.23 -1.41 -0.22
CA GLY A 88 1.64 -0.12 -0.78
C GLY A 88 2.03 0.89 0.29
N GLY A 89 1.31 0.92 1.43
CA GLY A 89 1.68 1.73 2.59
C GLY A 89 3.03 1.34 3.19
N GLY A 90 3.30 0.04 3.28
CA GLY A 90 4.61 -0.47 3.66
C GLY A 90 5.72 -0.05 2.68
N HIS A 91 5.43 -0.06 1.37
CA HIS A 91 6.35 0.42 0.34
C HIS A 91 6.56 1.95 0.38
N ALA A 92 5.52 2.72 0.66
CA ALA A 92 5.63 4.18 0.84
C ALA A 92 6.61 4.51 1.97
N VAL A 93 6.45 3.86 3.14
CA VAL A 93 7.38 4.00 4.27
C VAL A 93 8.80 3.54 3.89
N GLU A 94 8.95 2.40 3.21
CA GLU A 94 10.26 1.88 2.79
C GLU A 94 10.94 2.82 1.76
N THR A 95 10.16 3.45 0.88
CA THR A 95 10.64 4.43 -0.10
C THR A 95 11.09 5.71 0.58
N ALA A 96 10.31 6.24 1.53
CA ALA A 96 10.67 7.43 2.30
C ALA A 96 11.93 7.20 3.18
N LEU A 97 12.11 5.98 3.71
CA LEU A 97 13.33 5.60 4.42
C LEU A 97 14.58 5.57 3.51
N ALA A 98 14.39 5.34 2.22
CA ALA A 98 15.47 5.26 1.24
C ALA A 98 15.75 6.60 0.53
N ASP A 99 14.74 7.46 0.44
CA ASP A 99 14.79 8.77 -0.22
C ASP A 99 14.53 9.87 0.81
N GLY A 100 15.59 10.45 1.32
CA GLY A 100 15.52 11.50 2.35
C GLY A 100 14.95 12.85 1.87
N GLN A 101 14.55 12.96 0.59
CA GLN A 101 13.92 14.14 0.00
C GLN A 101 12.39 14.03 -0.11
N ILE A 102 11.80 12.96 0.42
CA ILE A 102 10.34 12.84 0.52
C ILE A 102 9.83 13.84 1.56
N ALA A 103 8.83 14.63 1.18
CA ALA A 103 8.29 15.71 2.00
C ALA A 103 7.34 15.22 3.09
N ALA A 104 6.54 14.20 2.81
CA ALA A 104 5.67 13.52 3.79
C ALA A 104 5.29 12.12 3.31
N THR A 105 4.79 11.29 4.22
CA THR A 105 4.28 9.94 3.92
C THR A 105 2.92 9.75 4.55
N ILE A 106 1.97 9.25 3.77
CA ILE A 106 0.64 8.82 4.20
C ILE A 106 0.56 7.30 4.03
N ALA A 107 0.33 6.60 5.12
CA ALA A 107 0.28 5.14 5.15
C ALA A 107 -1.03 4.65 5.78
N LEU A 108 -1.97 4.22 4.94
CA LEU A 108 -3.30 3.75 5.34
C LEU A 108 -3.25 2.24 5.57
N CYS A 109 -3.54 1.79 6.78
CA CYS A 109 -3.51 0.38 7.20
C CYS A 109 -2.26 -0.38 6.68
N PRO A 110 -1.03 0.15 6.89
CA PRO A 110 0.13 -0.31 6.16
C PRO A 110 0.64 -1.67 6.66
N MET A 111 1.00 -2.55 5.73
CA MET A 111 1.72 -3.79 6.04
C MET A 111 3.21 -3.47 6.26
N VAL A 112 3.60 -3.29 7.52
CA VAL A 112 4.94 -2.83 7.90
C VAL A 112 5.80 -3.89 8.61
N ASP A 113 5.23 -5.06 8.87
CA ASP A 113 5.95 -6.21 9.43
C ASP A 113 5.51 -7.52 8.76
N GLY A 114 6.16 -7.88 7.67
CA GLY A 114 5.88 -9.12 6.94
C GLY A 114 6.18 -10.39 7.73
N LEU A 115 7.08 -10.32 8.73
CA LEU A 115 7.31 -11.45 9.62
C LEU A 115 6.07 -11.72 10.51
N ALA A 116 5.46 -10.65 11.04
CA ALA A 116 4.22 -10.78 11.79
C ALA A 116 3.11 -11.40 10.93
N ARG A 117 2.99 -11.00 9.65
CA ARG A 117 2.02 -11.60 8.71
C ARG A 117 2.31 -13.09 8.48
N VAL A 118 3.56 -13.49 8.28
CA VAL A 118 3.92 -14.90 8.10
C VAL A 118 3.55 -15.73 9.34
N LEU A 119 3.85 -15.20 10.53
CA LEU A 119 3.54 -15.88 11.79
C LEU A 119 2.03 -16.00 12.08
N SER A 120 1.21 -15.09 11.54
CA SER A 120 -0.26 -15.14 11.64
C SER A 120 -0.91 -16.02 10.56
N THR A 121 -0.15 -16.45 9.54
CA THR A 121 -0.68 -17.30 8.47
C THR A 121 -0.78 -18.75 8.98
N PRO A 122 -1.96 -19.40 8.83
CA PRO A 122 -2.12 -20.79 9.24
C PRO A 122 -1.08 -21.70 8.60
N PRO A 123 -0.49 -22.67 9.33
CA PRO A 123 0.56 -23.56 8.80
C PRO A 123 0.16 -24.32 7.53
N ARG A 124 -1.10 -24.72 7.41
CA ARG A 124 -1.61 -25.40 6.22
C ARG A 124 -1.55 -24.52 4.97
N GLU A 125 -1.82 -23.21 5.10
CA GLU A 125 -1.73 -22.25 3.99
C GLU A 125 -0.26 -22.04 3.59
N SER A 126 0.64 -21.91 4.55
CA SER A 126 2.06 -21.85 4.29
C SER A 126 2.56 -23.10 3.57
N ALA A 127 2.14 -24.29 4.01
CA ALA A 127 2.48 -25.58 3.37
C ALA A 127 1.96 -25.66 1.93
N TRP A 128 0.83 -25.05 1.63
CA TRP A 128 0.26 -24.98 0.28
C TRP A 128 0.93 -23.93 -0.61
N LEU A 129 1.27 -22.76 -0.03
CA LEU A 129 1.86 -21.63 -0.76
C LEU A 129 3.35 -21.83 -1.09
N ILE A 130 4.16 -22.34 -0.16
CA ILE A 130 5.62 -22.40 -0.31
C ILE A 130 6.07 -23.22 -1.52
N PRO A 131 5.57 -24.45 -1.79
CA PRO A 131 5.97 -25.21 -2.99
C PRO A 131 5.64 -24.48 -4.29
N ARG A 132 4.50 -23.76 -4.33
CA ARG A 132 4.07 -22.95 -5.48
C ARG A 132 4.95 -21.73 -5.65
N ALA A 133 5.33 -21.10 -4.55
CA ALA A 133 6.25 -19.96 -4.55
C ALA A 133 7.64 -20.37 -5.07
N LEU A 134 8.14 -21.54 -4.67
CA LEU A 134 9.39 -22.08 -5.18
C LEU A 134 9.30 -22.40 -6.68
N ALA A 135 8.21 -23.03 -7.13
CA ALA A 135 7.99 -23.31 -8.54
C ALA A 135 7.94 -22.02 -9.38
N ASP A 136 7.26 -20.99 -8.88
CA ASP A 136 7.21 -19.68 -9.55
C ASP A 136 8.58 -18.97 -9.52
N GLN A 137 9.36 -19.13 -8.47
CA GLN A 137 10.69 -18.55 -8.36
C GLN A 137 11.66 -19.12 -9.41
N VAL A 138 11.53 -20.42 -9.76
CA VAL A 138 12.35 -21.06 -10.80
C VAL A 138 11.77 -20.96 -12.22
N GLY A 139 10.80 -20.05 -12.41
CA GLY A 139 10.31 -19.68 -13.75
C GLY A 139 9.11 -20.46 -14.25
N ARG A 140 8.45 -21.30 -13.43
CA ARG A 140 7.25 -22.05 -13.84
C ARG A 140 5.98 -21.20 -13.91
N HIS A 141 6.07 -19.91 -13.62
CA HIS A 141 4.96 -18.94 -13.66
C HIS A 141 3.67 -19.51 -13.06
N THR A 142 3.75 -19.92 -11.81
CA THR A 142 2.61 -20.41 -11.04
C THR A 142 1.80 -19.22 -10.53
N LEU A 143 0.47 -19.30 -10.65
CA LEU A 143 -0.45 -18.32 -10.05
C LEU A 143 -1.26 -18.98 -8.94
N VAL A 144 -1.63 -18.20 -7.95
CA VAL A 144 -2.51 -18.60 -6.83
C VAL A 144 -3.60 -17.56 -6.66
N PRO A 145 -4.78 -17.94 -6.12
CA PRO A 145 -5.81 -16.95 -5.79
C PRO A 145 -5.26 -15.89 -4.81
N VAL A 146 -5.60 -14.63 -5.06
CA VAL A 146 -5.31 -13.52 -4.14
C VAL A 146 -6.12 -13.68 -2.88
N THR A 147 -7.42 -13.89 -3.03
CA THR A 147 -8.35 -14.03 -1.91
C THR A 147 -9.32 -15.19 -2.12
N GLY A 148 -9.89 -15.65 -1.00
CA GLY A 148 -10.89 -16.71 -0.96
C GLY A 148 -11.56 -16.78 0.40
N ARG A 149 -12.62 -17.59 0.50
CA ARG A 149 -13.33 -17.79 1.77
C ARG A 149 -12.42 -18.42 2.81
N PRO A 150 -12.67 -18.18 4.11
CA PRO A 150 -11.97 -18.89 5.18
C PRO A 150 -11.99 -20.40 4.96
N GLY A 151 -10.82 -21.02 5.03
CA GLY A 151 -10.70 -22.45 4.76
C GLY A 151 -10.40 -22.84 3.32
N SER A 152 -10.51 -21.93 2.35
CA SER A 152 -10.01 -22.13 0.98
C SER A 152 -8.51 -21.89 0.89
N HIS A 153 -7.93 -22.20 -0.28
CA HIS A 153 -6.54 -21.87 -0.56
C HIS A 153 -6.43 -20.50 -1.25
N GLY A 154 -5.55 -19.65 -0.75
CA GLY A 154 -5.27 -18.33 -1.31
C GLY A 154 -4.20 -17.58 -0.50
N ALA A 155 -3.87 -16.39 -0.96
CA ALA A 155 -2.89 -15.53 -0.27
C ALA A 155 -3.50 -14.83 0.96
N MET A 156 -4.78 -14.50 0.88
CA MET A 156 -5.56 -13.79 1.89
C MET A 156 -6.91 -14.50 2.05
N THR A 157 -7.06 -15.26 3.13
CA THR A 157 -8.24 -16.12 3.38
C THR A 157 -8.74 -16.00 4.81
N LEU A 158 -8.37 -14.94 5.52
CA LEU A 158 -8.93 -14.63 6.82
C LEU A 158 -10.39 -14.13 6.68
N PRO A 159 -11.20 -14.26 7.74
CA PRO A 159 -12.57 -13.74 7.73
C PRO A 159 -12.64 -12.27 7.31
N GLY A 160 -13.53 -11.92 6.38
CA GLY A 160 -13.71 -10.57 5.83
C GLY A 160 -12.79 -10.20 4.67
N GLU A 161 -11.64 -10.87 4.48
CA GLU A 161 -10.69 -10.49 3.40
C GLU A 161 -11.32 -10.62 2.01
N ALA A 162 -12.02 -11.71 1.72
CA ALA A 162 -12.65 -11.91 0.41
C ALA A 162 -13.76 -10.90 0.14
N ASP A 163 -14.62 -10.67 1.12
CA ASP A 163 -15.72 -9.71 0.99
C ASP A 163 -15.19 -8.28 0.84
N GLY A 164 -14.15 -7.92 1.59
CA GLY A 164 -13.49 -6.63 1.49
C GLY A 164 -12.85 -6.38 0.12
N PHE A 165 -12.15 -7.37 -0.46
CA PHE A 165 -11.65 -7.27 -1.85
C PHE A 165 -12.79 -7.01 -2.83
N HIS A 166 -13.88 -7.79 -2.76
CA HIS A 166 -15.00 -7.63 -3.67
C HIS A 166 -15.74 -6.30 -3.48
N ALA A 167 -15.76 -5.75 -2.28
CA ALA A 167 -16.42 -4.48 -2.00
C ALA A 167 -15.69 -3.28 -2.62
N ILE A 168 -14.35 -3.32 -2.73
CA ILE A 168 -13.57 -2.19 -3.26
C ILE A 168 -13.16 -2.34 -4.73
N VAL A 169 -13.32 -3.54 -5.32
CA VAL A 169 -13.03 -3.79 -6.73
C VAL A 169 -14.29 -3.52 -7.55
N PRO A 170 -14.35 -2.41 -8.31
CA PRO A 170 -15.54 -2.08 -9.07
C PRO A 170 -15.72 -3.00 -10.29
N GLN A 171 -16.95 -3.07 -10.78
CA GLN A 171 -17.23 -3.78 -12.03
C GLN A 171 -16.40 -3.18 -13.18
N GLY A 172 -15.74 -4.03 -13.95
CA GLY A 172 -14.86 -3.61 -15.05
C GLY A 172 -13.43 -3.27 -14.65
N SER A 173 -13.07 -3.39 -13.35
CA SER A 173 -11.67 -3.30 -12.94
C SER A 173 -10.81 -4.34 -13.66
N PRO A 174 -9.57 -3.99 -14.04
CA PRO A 174 -8.60 -4.94 -14.60
C PRO A 174 -8.01 -5.88 -13.54
N TRP A 175 -8.43 -5.77 -12.29
CA TRP A 175 -8.00 -6.66 -11.22
C TRP A 175 -8.34 -8.12 -11.51
N ARG A 176 -7.45 -9.01 -11.13
CA ARG A 176 -7.62 -10.45 -11.27
C ARG A 176 -7.37 -11.12 -9.93
N ASN A 177 -8.26 -12.04 -9.55
CA ASN A 177 -8.06 -12.85 -8.33
C ASN A 177 -6.95 -13.90 -8.53
N GLU A 178 -5.81 -13.47 -9.02
CA GLU A 178 -4.63 -14.28 -9.29
C GLU A 178 -3.36 -13.50 -9.00
N ILE A 179 -2.35 -14.14 -8.42
CA ILE A 179 -1.05 -13.52 -8.15
C ILE A 179 0.08 -14.55 -8.14
N SER A 180 1.27 -14.12 -8.55
CA SER A 180 2.51 -14.89 -8.43
C SER A 180 2.89 -15.07 -6.96
N PRO A 181 3.02 -16.32 -6.45
CA PRO A 181 3.25 -16.58 -5.03
C PRO A 181 4.69 -16.39 -4.58
N ALA A 182 5.67 -16.16 -5.46
CA ALA A 182 7.07 -16.04 -5.05
C ALA A 182 7.35 -14.88 -4.06
N ILE A 183 6.42 -13.91 -3.93
CA ILE A 183 6.52 -12.89 -2.88
C ILE A 183 6.57 -13.51 -1.48
N PHE A 184 5.89 -14.63 -1.24
CA PHE A 184 5.84 -15.29 0.06
C PHE A 184 7.19 -15.84 0.52
N LEU A 185 8.16 -16.05 -0.37
CA LEU A 185 9.54 -16.41 -0.01
C LEU A 185 10.31 -15.21 0.60
N THR A 186 9.85 -13.98 0.39
CA THR A 186 10.59 -12.78 0.77
C THR A 186 9.77 -11.81 1.61
N VAL A 187 8.47 -12.03 1.76
CA VAL A 187 7.58 -11.11 2.49
C VAL A 187 8.00 -10.91 3.95
N ALA A 188 8.50 -11.94 4.61
CA ALA A 188 9.02 -11.85 5.98
C ALA A 188 10.16 -10.82 6.12
N LEU A 189 10.89 -10.52 5.03
CA LEU A 189 11.95 -9.52 4.98
C LEU A 189 11.42 -8.10 4.72
N HIS A 190 10.11 -7.94 4.49
CA HIS A 190 9.49 -6.62 4.35
C HIS A 190 9.13 -6.09 5.74
N ARG A 191 10.07 -5.39 6.36
CA ARG A 191 9.94 -4.90 7.74
C ARG A 191 10.35 -3.43 7.89
N PRO A 192 9.67 -2.48 7.23
CA PRO A 192 9.96 -1.05 7.40
C PRO A 192 9.87 -0.61 8.87
N VAL A 193 9.01 -1.21 9.70
CA VAL A 193 8.90 -0.93 11.14
C VAL A 193 10.23 -1.08 11.89
N ALA A 194 11.11 -1.98 11.44
CA ALA A 194 12.42 -2.17 12.08
C ALA A 194 13.35 -0.96 11.89
N ARG A 195 13.11 -0.14 10.88
CA ARG A 195 13.91 1.03 10.50
C ARG A 195 13.19 2.37 10.77
N ALA A 196 12.03 2.35 11.42
CA ALA A 196 11.14 3.50 11.61
C ALA A 196 11.84 4.74 12.20
N ARG A 197 12.82 4.56 13.08
CA ARG A 197 13.63 5.67 13.67
C ARG A 197 14.41 6.48 12.63
N GLY A 198 14.68 5.90 11.46
CA GLY A 198 15.35 6.58 10.34
C GLY A 198 14.42 7.38 9.43
N LEU A 199 13.11 7.36 9.66
CA LEU A 199 12.16 8.10 8.84
C LEU A 199 12.25 9.59 9.16
N ARG A 200 12.71 10.37 8.18
CA ARG A 200 12.87 11.84 8.31
C ARG A 200 11.61 12.60 7.94
N ALA A 201 10.89 12.10 6.95
CA ALA A 201 9.63 12.69 6.50
C ALA A 201 8.55 12.56 7.58
N PRO A 202 7.71 13.58 7.80
CA PRO A 202 6.50 13.45 8.59
C PRO A 202 5.66 12.27 8.10
N LEU A 203 5.11 11.50 9.04
CA LEU A 203 4.31 10.31 8.78
C LEU A 203 2.90 10.49 9.33
N TRP A 204 1.91 10.47 8.45
CA TRP A 204 0.54 10.17 8.80
C TRP A 204 0.33 8.67 8.64
N VAL A 205 -0.08 8.00 9.69
CA VAL A 205 -0.36 6.56 9.64
C VAL A 205 -1.68 6.25 10.30
N ALA A 206 -2.48 5.39 9.67
CA ALA A 206 -3.75 4.95 10.23
C ALA A 206 -3.82 3.44 10.35
N LEU A 207 -4.58 2.98 11.33
CA LEU A 207 -4.98 1.59 11.49
C LEU A 207 -6.51 1.47 11.57
N GLY A 208 -7.03 0.36 11.09
CA GLY A 208 -8.38 -0.09 11.34
C GLY A 208 -8.42 -0.94 12.61
N GLU A 209 -9.26 -0.59 13.58
CA GLU A 209 -9.29 -1.30 14.86
C GLU A 209 -9.74 -2.76 14.70
N GLN A 210 -10.53 -3.05 13.64
CA GLN A 210 -11.03 -4.39 13.31
C GLN A 210 -10.20 -5.08 12.22
N ASP A 211 -9.04 -4.52 11.86
CA ASP A 211 -8.17 -5.04 10.81
C ASP A 211 -7.52 -6.37 11.23
N VAL A 212 -7.80 -7.43 10.47
CA VAL A 212 -7.21 -8.77 10.64
C VAL A 212 -6.11 -9.07 9.62
N SER A 213 -5.97 -8.24 8.60
CA SER A 213 -5.05 -8.47 7.47
C SER A 213 -3.64 -8.01 7.76
N VAL A 214 -3.49 -6.97 8.59
CA VAL A 214 -2.19 -6.43 9.02
C VAL A 214 -2.08 -6.36 10.55
N SER A 215 -0.87 -6.27 11.05
CA SER A 215 -0.62 -6.21 12.49
C SER A 215 -0.78 -4.78 13.01
N ASN A 216 -1.86 -4.48 13.72
CA ASN A 216 -2.07 -3.19 14.38
C ASN A 216 -0.93 -2.85 15.35
N SER A 217 -0.43 -3.82 16.12
CA SER A 217 0.72 -3.61 16.99
C SER A 217 2.02 -3.26 16.25
N ALA A 218 2.17 -3.71 14.99
CA ALA A 218 3.32 -3.30 14.16
C ALA A 218 3.15 -1.87 13.65
N ILE A 219 1.92 -1.44 13.33
CA ILE A 219 1.61 -0.05 12.95
C ILE A 219 1.86 0.88 14.14
N GLU A 220 1.40 0.52 15.32
CA GLU A 220 1.67 1.27 16.56
C GLU A 220 3.16 1.38 16.86
N ARG A 221 3.92 0.30 16.69
CA ARG A 221 5.38 0.34 16.80
C ARG A 221 6.04 1.22 15.74
N LEU A 222 5.50 1.24 14.52
CA LEU A 222 5.98 2.16 13.48
C LEU A 222 5.79 3.61 13.94
N ALA A 223 4.57 3.96 14.34
CA ALA A 223 4.22 5.30 14.82
C ALA A 223 5.06 5.73 16.02
N SER A 224 5.17 4.88 17.04
CA SER A 224 5.94 5.20 18.26
C SER A 224 7.43 5.37 18.03
N ARG A 225 7.98 4.85 16.94
CA ARG A 225 9.41 4.92 16.62
C ARG A 225 9.76 5.98 15.59
N ALA A 226 8.83 6.34 14.71
CA ALA A 226 9.04 7.39 13.72
C ALA A 226 9.06 8.77 14.42
N PRO A 227 10.09 9.61 14.21
CA PRO A 227 10.28 10.85 14.98
C PRO A 227 9.15 11.86 14.83
N HIS A 228 8.50 11.89 13.66
CA HIS A 228 7.45 12.85 13.33
C HIS A 228 6.25 12.08 12.78
N SER A 229 5.44 11.47 13.66
CA SER A 229 4.31 10.65 13.25
C SER A 229 3.02 11.05 13.93
N GLU A 230 1.92 10.95 13.18
CA GLU A 230 0.55 11.04 13.67
C GLU A 230 -0.12 9.68 13.46
N LEU A 231 -0.61 9.06 14.55
CA LEU A 231 -1.36 7.80 14.49
C LEU A 231 -2.85 8.06 14.59
N HIS A 232 -3.58 7.65 13.57
CA HIS A 232 -5.04 7.69 13.51
C HIS A 232 -5.63 6.29 13.69
N ARG A 233 -6.76 6.19 14.37
CA ARG A 233 -7.49 4.95 14.61
C ARG A 233 -8.90 5.10 14.08
N TYR A 234 -9.35 4.12 13.27
CA TYR A 234 -10.69 4.12 12.72
C TYR A 234 -11.40 2.81 13.07
N PRO A 235 -12.71 2.85 13.33
CA PRO A 235 -13.49 1.66 13.69
C PRO A 235 -13.83 0.81 12.46
N TYR A 236 -12.84 0.55 11.60
CA TYR A 236 -13.00 -0.20 10.36
C TYR A 236 -12.15 -1.47 10.39
N ASP A 237 -12.52 -2.40 9.50
CA ASP A 237 -11.64 -3.48 9.08
C ASP A 237 -10.60 -2.97 8.05
N HIS A 238 -9.87 -3.89 7.42
CA HIS A 238 -8.82 -3.54 6.46
C HIS A 238 -9.32 -2.71 5.26
N PHE A 239 -10.52 -2.98 4.78
CA PHE A 239 -11.10 -2.39 3.57
C PHE A 239 -12.11 -1.28 3.86
N GLY A 240 -12.60 -1.19 5.07
CA GLY A 240 -13.64 -0.24 5.46
C GLY A 240 -13.29 1.23 5.22
N ALA A 241 -12.00 1.56 5.15
CA ALA A 241 -11.55 2.90 4.77
C ALA A 241 -11.94 3.32 3.34
N PHE A 242 -12.39 2.39 2.49
CA PHE A 242 -12.81 2.65 1.11
C PHE A 242 -14.33 2.64 0.93
N LEU A 243 -15.08 2.37 1.98
CA LEU A 243 -16.52 2.16 1.92
C LEU A 243 -17.28 3.36 2.50
N ASP A 244 -18.51 3.54 2.06
CA ASP A 244 -19.46 4.54 2.55
C ASP A 244 -18.86 5.96 2.57
N ASP A 245 -18.91 6.63 3.72
CA ASP A 245 -18.36 7.97 3.96
C ASP A 245 -16.91 7.98 4.45
N ALA A 246 -16.32 6.80 4.64
CA ALA A 246 -14.96 6.68 5.16
C ALA A 246 -13.89 7.39 4.31
N PRO A 247 -13.93 7.31 2.95
CA PRO A 247 -12.96 8.04 2.13
C PRO A 247 -12.99 9.54 2.37
N GLN A 248 -14.17 10.14 2.57
CA GLN A 248 -14.33 11.57 2.82
C GLN A 248 -13.68 11.96 4.15
N ARG A 249 -13.95 11.21 5.22
CA ARG A 249 -13.42 11.48 6.56
C ARG A 249 -11.91 11.26 6.61
N VAL A 250 -11.45 10.11 6.13
CA VAL A 250 -10.03 9.75 6.16
C VAL A 250 -9.20 10.68 5.28
N ALA A 251 -9.67 11.03 4.07
CA ALA A 251 -8.99 12.01 3.22
C ALA A 251 -8.99 13.41 3.84
N GLY A 252 -10.05 13.81 4.57
CA GLY A 252 -10.07 15.05 5.33
C GLY A 252 -8.93 15.13 6.34
N ASP A 253 -8.75 14.11 7.16
CA ASP A 253 -7.66 14.02 8.14
C ASP A 253 -6.27 14.06 7.47
N GLN A 254 -6.13 13.43 6.29
CA GLN A 254 -4.90 13.45 5.50
C GLN A 254 -4.60 14.84 4.92
N ILE A 255 -5.62 15.54 4.42
CA ILE A 255 -5.50 16.90 3.90
C ILE A 255 -5.09 17.85 5.01
N ASP A 256 -5.68 17.73 6.19
CA ASP A 256 -5.32 18.55 7.34
C ASP A 256 -3.89 18.29 7.82
N PHE A 257 -3.43 17.04 7.79
CA PHE A 257 -2.02 16.71 8.02
C PHE A 257 -1.09 17.39 6.99
N LEU A 258 -1.45 17.36 5.70
CA LEU A 258 -0.66 18.01 4.65
C LEU A 258 -0.64 19.53 4.78
N ARG A 259 -1.74 20.15 5.23
CA ARG A 259 -1.81 21.58 5.54
C ARG A 259 -0.91 21.94 6.71
N ARG A 260 -0.98 21.19 7.82
CA ARG A 260 -0.07 21.39 8.98
C ARG A 260 1.39 21.20 8.60
N SER A 261 1.67 20.37 7.62
CA SER A 261 3.02 20.15 7.06
C SER A 261 3.44 21.21 6.00
N ALA A 262 2.64 22.25 5.79
CA ALA A 262 2.84 23.30 4.78
C ALA A 262 2.97 22.76 3.32
N LEU A 263 2.36 21.61 3.04
CA LEU A 263 2.37 20.98 1.72
C LEU A 263 1.12 21.32 0.89
N LEU A 264 0.03 21.72 1.53
CA LEU A 264 -1.17 22.28 0.90
C LEU A 264 -1.47 23.67 1.47
N ALA A 265 -2.22 24.46 0.72
CA ALA A 265 -2.73 25.73 1.22
C ALA A 265 -3.77 25.50 2.33
N SER A 266 -3.88 26.46 3.24
CA SER A 266 -4.86 26.46 4.34
C SER A 266 -6.30 26.59 3.82
#